data_d05f3d5709e900c356f5fb3bdf19c888
#
_entry.id   d05f3d5709e900c356f5fb3bdf19c888
#
_cell.length_a   1.000
_cell.length_b   1.000
_cell.length_c   1.000
_cell.angle_alpha   90.00
_cell.angle_beta   90.00
_cell.angle_gamma   90.00
#
_symmetry.space_group_name_H-M   'P 1'
#
loop_
_entity.id
_entity.type
_entity.pdbx_description
1 polymer ?
#
loop_
_entity_poly.entity_id
_entity_poly.type
_entity_poly.pdbx_seq_one_letter_code
_entity_poly.pdbx_strand_id
1 'polypeptide(L)'
;MTRLLASVCLTVGALGALAAAPDAPRSRARQDGRRATRALVDSRRIMHAWLARRDTTTGLLPHRGEFQGSTYDPSWVVANTAADLYPFMVMAARFTEPATYHGAMLDILRQETLLTTRVGRLSDDVHGGGKGFVRATPDMDAIIFGSSEYMKDGLIPLTELFGDTPWYHRMEGIASDIVTHAPYRTARGTLPAQTAEINGNMLQVLTRLYFRTGNPAYRDQVLAIADFYFLDMLPTTQYLPVDRWDTTTRKPLTTRFVLSDHGNEIVGGLSEAFVLATHARPDKAQAYREPFIRMIDRLLEVGRTPDGVWHHDIDIATGKPLAPRHAHCWGYMFNGVFTAYMVTGEARFREAVERAIATVVRTPDYLFDETPPVAWWSADSYSDAIESALVLMNRLPNPALGDQIDVAVAKMLDRIRPTGIVEDWHGDGNVIRTALMYVMWKSQGARLEPWDARVHLGASRDGRSASFAIEAEAPWTGVVRFDQPRHRDFLHLPINYPRLNEWPEWFTVDHDRRYRVRIGDAAPVDRLGAELVQGLPLSLKAGDTMRIDVADGGNAPYGVPAAPR
;
A
#
# COMPACT_ATOMS: atom_id res chain seq x y z
N MET A 1 81.74 -11.81 -3.51
CA MET A 1 82.06 -10.45 -3.04
C MET A 1 80.84 -9.58 -3.30
N THR A 2 80.34 -9.09 -2.31
CA THR A 2 79.66 -7.89 -1.83
C THR A 2 78.14 -7.88 -2.01
N ARG A 3 77.45 -8.07 -0.89
CA ARG A 3 76.01 -7.88 -0.66
C ARG A 3 75.66 -6.39 -0.71
N LEU A 4 74.50 -6.07 -1.28
CA LEU A 4 73.80 -4.82 -0.96
C LEU A 4 72.36 -5.18 -0.60
N LEU A 5 72.01 -4.97 0.63
CA LEU A 5 70.66 -4.99 1.19
C LEU A 5 69.97 -3.68 0.81
N ALA A 6 68.81 -3.78 0.17
CA ALA A 6 67.90 -2.64 0.03
C ALA A 6 66.72 -2.83 1.00
N SER A 7 66.65 -1.95 1.98
CA SER A 7 65.51 -1.80 2.89
C SER A 7 64.30 -1.24 2.17
N VAL A 8 63.20 -1.99 2.18
CA VAL A 8 61.89 -1.49 1.75
C VAL A 8 61.17 -0.95 3.00
N CYS A 9 61.02 0.35 3.10
CA CYS A 9 60.14 0.98 4.05
C CYS A 9 58.67 0.76 3.62
N LEU A 10 57.93 -0.07 4.36
CA LEU A 10 56.49 -0.12 4.27
C LEU A 10 55.90 1.08 5.03
N THR A 11 55.39 2.05 4.32
CA THR A 11 54.50 3.07 4.88
C THR A 11 53.11 2.45 5.01
N VAL A 12 52.73 2.12 6.22
CA VAL A 12 51.35 1.78 6.61
C VAL A 12 50.53 3.05 6.55
N GLY A 13 49.79 3.24 5.47
CA GLY A 13 48.78 4.28 5.37
C GLY A 13 47.63 3.94 6.35
N ALA A 14 47.50 4.69 7.40
CA ALA A 14 46.32 4.66 8.27
C ALA A 14 45.10 5.11 7.46
N LEU A 15 44.24 4.16 7.08
CA LEU A 15 42.88 4.45 6.69
C LEU A 15 42.16 4.98 7.94
N GLY A 16 42.09 6.31 8.05
CA GLY A 16 41.26 6.97 9.00
C GLY A 16 39.81 6.60 8.72
N ALA A 17 39.22 5.78 9.59
CA ALA A 17 37.78 5.65 9.66
C ALA A 17 37.23 7.06 9.90
N LEU A 18 36.55 7.63 8.90
CA LEU A 18 35.72 8.81 9.08
C LEU A 18 34.66 8.43 10.11
N ALA A 19 34.87 8.77 11.35
CA ALA A 19 33.84 8.78 12.36
C ALA A 19 32.73 9.69 11.82
N ALA A 20 31.58 9.10 11.51
CA ALA A 20 30.40 9.85 11.12
C ALA A 20 30.14 10.90 12.17
N ALA A 21 30.12 12.18 11.76
CA ALA A 21 29.91 13.27 12.67
C ALA A 21 28.62 13.06 13.47
N PRO A 22 28.58 13.37 14.78
CA PRO A 22 27.40 13.18 15.63
C PRO A 22 26.14 13.92 15.15
N ASP A 23 26.22 14.79 14.16
CA ASP A 23 25.12 15.53 13.55
C ASP A 23 24.49 14.85 12.31
N ALA A 24 25.04 13.78 11.78
CA ALA A 24 24.54 13.13 10.56
C ALA A 24 23.08 12.63 10.66
N PRO A 25 22.63 11.98 11.73
CA PRO A 25 21.22 11.59 11.89
C PRO A 25 20.28 12.79 11.98
N ARG A 26 20.70 13.88 12.62
CA ARG A 26 19.91 15.11 12.73
C ARG A 26 19.77 15.81 11.39
N SER A 27 20.83 15.89 10.61
CA SER A 27 20.81 16.46 9.27
C SER A 27 19.89 15.68 8.35
N ARG A 28 19.91 14.34 8.43
CA ARG A 28 19.03 13.48 7.64
C ARG A 28 17.55 13.67 8.03
N ALA A 29 17.22 13.67 9.33
CA ALA A 29 15.83 13.88 9.77
C ALA A 29 15.28 15.24 9.31
N ARG A 30 16.07 16.32 9.34
CA ARG A 30 15.66 17.62 8.79
C ARG A 30 15.42 17.58 7.29
N GLN A 31 16.31 16.95 6.53
CA GLN A 31 16.14 16.77 5.10
C GLN A 31 14.88 15.96 4.79
N ASP A 32 14.63 14.87 5.55
CA ASP A 32 13.44 14.05 5.43
C ASP A 32 12.16 14.85 5.74
N GLY A 33 12.20 15.77 6.71
CA GLY A 33 11.09 16.70 6.98
C GLY A 33 10.74 17.60 5.80
N ARG A 34 11.74 18.17 5.15
CA ARG A 34 11.53 19.02 3.95
C ARG A 34 10.99 18.20 2.76
N ARG A 35 11.49 16.96 2.57
CA ARG A 35 10.97 16.02 1.56
C ARG A 35 9.51 15.66 1.83
N ALA A 36 9.17 15.34 3.09
CA ALA A 36 7.80 15.05 3.49
C ALA A 36 6.87 16.25 3.26
N THR A 37 7.30 17.45 3.62
CA THR A 37 6.52 18.67 3.37
C THR A 37 6.29 18.90 1.88
N ARG A 38 7.31 18.73 1.02
CA ARG A 38 7.15 18.81 -0.43
C ARG A 38 6.08 17.85 -0.92
N ALA A 39 6.14 16.58 -0.51
CA ALA A 39 5.17 15.57 -0.91
C ALA A 39 3.74 15.90 -0.46
N LEU A 40 3.55 16.47 0.75
CA LEU A 40 2.25 16.96 1.22
C LEU A 40 1.74 18.16 0.41
N VAL A 41 2.61 19.14 0.12
CA VAL A 41 2.26 20.30 -0.72
C VAL A 41 1.81 19.85 -2.10
N ASP A 42 2.55 18.94 -2.72
CA ASP A 42 2.26 18.45 -4.06
C ASP A 42 0.99 17.57 -4.08
N SER A 43 0.78 16.71 -3.09
CA SER A 43 -0.48 15.95 -2.93
C SER A 43 -1.69 16.89 -2.80
N ARG A 44 -1.57 17.98 -2.04
CA ARG A 44 -2.60 19.01 -1.90
C ARG A 44 -2.86 19.73 -3.23
N ARG A 45 -1.81 20.03 -4.01
CA ARG A 45 -1.96 20.66 -5.33
C ARG A 45 -2.75 19.77 -6.30
N ILE A 46 -2.43 18.49 -6.36
CA ILE A 46 -3.17 17.52 -7.20
C ILE A 46 -4.63 17.47 -6.75
N MET A 47 -4.88 17.31 -5.45
CA MET A 47 -6.23 17.29 -4.89
C MET A 47 -7.06 18.51 -5.32
N HIS A 48 -6.52 19.72 -5.19
CA HIS A 48 -7.24 20.95 -5.58
C HIS A 48 -7.45 21.05 -7.09
N ALA A 49 -6.49 20.62 -7.90
CA ALA A 49 -6.63 20.59 -9.34
C ALA A 49 -7.78 19.68 -9.80
N TRP A 50 -7.97 18.55 -9.14
CA TRP A 50 -9.09 17.64 -9.40
C TRP A 50 -10.40 18.16 -8.81
N LEU A 51 -10.41 18.75 -7.61
CA LEU A 51 -11.62 19.39 -7.04
C LEU A 51 -12.16 20.49 -7.93
N ALA A 52 -11.29 21.26 -8.59
CA ALA A 52 -11.69 22.30 -9.53
C ALA A 52 -12.38 21.77 -10.81
N ARG A 53 -12.30 20.46 -11.06
CA ARG A 53 -12.89 19.76 -12.23
C ARG A 53 -14.18 19.04 -11.90
N ARG A 54 -14.67 19.12 -10.67
CA ARG A 54 -15.96 18.51 -10.28
C ARG A 54 -17.06 18.96 -11.24
N ASP A 55 -17.85 17.98 -11.66
CA ASP A 55 -19.06 18.26 -12.44
C ASP A 55 -20.03 19.11 -11.63
N THR A 56 -20.45 20.24 -12.18
CA THR A 56 -21.29 21.21 -11.47
C THR A 56 -22.71 20.76 -11.21
N THR A 57 -23.18 19.73 -11.94
CA THR A 57 -24.52 19.15 -11.80
C THR A 57 -24.53 18.02 -10.77
N THR A 58 -23.56 17.12 -10.84
CA THR A 58 -23.50 15.92 -9.99
C THR A 58 -22.63 16.12 -8.76
N GLY A 59 -21.68 17.07 -8.81
CA GLY A 59 -20.66 17.21 -7.78
C GLY A 59 -19.57 16.12 -7.79
N LEU A 60 -19.59 15.20 -8.77
CA LEU A 60 -18.63 14.12 -8.90
C LEU A 60 -17.38 14.56 -9.67
N LEU A 61 -16.31 13.78 -9.55
CA LEU A 61 -15.07 13.97 -10.31
C LEU A 61 -15.21 13.31 -11.69
N PRO A 62 -14.60 13.87 -12.75
CA PRO A 62 -14.55 13.23 -14.07
C PRO A 62 -13.62 12.01 -14.04
N HIS A 63 -13.83 11.08 -14.97
CA HIS A 63 -12.95 9.92 -15.17
C HIS A 63 -11.55 10.34 -15.61
N ARG A 64 -11.49 11.19 -16.63
CA ARG A 64 -10.23 11.70 -17.18
C ARG A 64 -10.41 12.99 -17.97
N GLY A 65 -9.32 13.75 -18.04
CA GLY A 65 -9.18 14.81 -19.03
C GLY A 65 -8.56 14.27 -20.32
N GLU A 66 -7.72 15.08 -20.97
CA GLU A 66 -6.97 14.68 -22.16
C GLU A 66 -5.63 14.03 -21.75
N PHE A 67 -5.55 12.71 -21.83
CA PHE A 67 -4.34 11.95 -21.52
C PHE A 67 -3.94 11.06 -22.70
N GLN A 68 -2.68 11.14 -23.13
CA GLN A 68 -2.11 10.32 -24.21
C GLN A 68 -2.99 10.21 -25.47
N GLY A 69 -3.62 11.33 -25.86
CA GLY A 69 -4.51 11.39 -27.04
C GLY A 69 -5.93 10.91 -26.77
N SER A 70 -6.29 10.58 -25.54
CA SER A 70 -7.68 10.33 -25.15
C SER A 70 -8.47 11.63 -25.06
N THR A 71 -9.79 11.55 -25.29
CA THR A 71 -10.69 12.67 -25.13
C THR A 71 -11.16 12.81 -23.68
N TYR A 72 -11.55 14.01 -23.27
CA TYR A 72 -12.18 14.27 -21.98
C TYR A 72 -13.40 13.38 -21.75
N ASP A 73 -13.44 12.70 -20.61
CA ASP A 73 -14.54 11.86 -20.18
C ASP A 73 -15.09 12.35 -18.83
N PRO A 74 -16.27 13.01 -18.82
CA PRO A 74 -16.90 13.54 -17.62
C PRO A 74 -17.56 12.47 -16.73
N SER A 75 -17.55 11.20 -17.13
CA SER A 75 -18.18 10.11 -16.36
C SER A 75 -17.47 9.89 -15.02
N TRP A 76 -18.22 9.47 -14.02
CA TRP A 76 -17.66 8.84 -12.84
C TRP A 76 -17.55 7.35 -13.09
N VAL A 77 -16.34 6.82 -13.12
CA VAL A 77 -16.05 5.40 -13.32
C VAL A 77 -15.62 4.78 -12.00
N VAL A 78 -16.37 3.76 -11.57
CA VAL A 78 -16.20 3.19 -10.23
C VAL A 78 -14.85 2.49 -10.08
N ALA A 79 -14.42 1.71 -11.08
CA ALA A 79 -13.14 0.99 -11.06
C ALA A 79 -11.91 1.90 -11.12
N ASN A 80 -12.06 3.19 -11.44
CA ASN A 80 -10.95 4.13 -11.61
C ASN A 80 -11.11 5.37 -10.73
N THR A 81 -12.11 6.23 -11.03
CA THR A 81 -12.29 7.49 -10.29
C THR A 81 -12.58 7.25 -8.81
N ALA A 82 -13.46 6.28 -8.51
CA ALA A 82 -13.77 5.93 -7.13
C ALA A 82 -12.64 5.13 -6.46
N ALA A 83 -11.97 4.23 -7.19
CA ALA A 83 -10.94 3.36 -6.66
C ALA A 83 -9.61 4.10 -6.43
N ASP A 84 -9.04 4.69 -7.49
CA ASP A 84 -7.64 5.15 -7.50
C ASP A 84 -7.46 6.67 -7.35
N LEU A 85 -8.52 7.47 -7.49
CA LEU A 85 -8.39 8.93 -7.42
C LEU A 85 -9.00 9.49 -6.13
N TYR A 86 -10.30 9.31 -5.95
CA TYR A 86 -11.07 9.95 -4.89
C TYR A 86 -10.59 9.62 -3.48
N PRO A 87 -10.34 8.35 -3.08
CA PRO A 87 -9.91 8.01 -1.73
C PRO A 87 -8.55 8.61 -1.36
N PHE A 88 -7.64 8.72 -2.31
CA PHE A 88 -6.33 9.33 -2.07
C PHE A 88 -6.42 10.85 -1.92
N MET A 89 -7.37 11.50 -2.61
CA MET A 89 -7.71 12.90 -2.34
C MET A 89 -8.31 13.08 -0.93
N VAL A 90 -9.14 12.14 -0.47
CA VAL A 90 -9.65 12.12 0.93
C VAL A 90 -8.50 12.06 1.92
N MET A 91 -7.51 11.20 1.67
CA MET A 91 -6.33 11.07 2.53
C MET A 91 -5.50 12.36 2.52
N ALA A 92 -5.24 12.97 1.35
CA ALA A 92 -4.54 14.23 1.25
C ALA A 92 -5.26 15.35 2.04
N ALA A 93 -6.58 15.45 1.92
CA ALA A 93 -7.39 16.41 2.68
C ALA A 93 -7.28 16.15 4.19
N ARG A 94 -7.33 14.90 4.64
CA ARG A 94 -7.22 14.54 6.07
C ARG A 94 -5.86 14.93 6.66
N PHE A 95 -4.78 14.81 5.87
CA PHE A 95 -3.44 15.20 6.30
C PHE A 95 -3.22 16.72 6.29
N THR A 96 -3.83 17.45 5.35
CA THR A 96 -3.46 18.84 5.07
C THR A 96 -4.55 19.86 5.34
N GLU A 97 -5.83 19.52 5.15
CA GLU A 97 -6.95 20.45 5.16
C GLU A 97 -8.23 19.86 5.76
N PRO A 98 -8.39 19.87 7.09
CA PRO A 98 -9.58 19.33 7.75
C PRO A 98 -10.91 19.90 7.24
N ALA A 99 -10.94 21.17 6.81
CA ALA A 99 -12.13 21.78 6.23
C ALA A 99 -12.53 21.12 4.90
N THR A 100 -11.57 20.83 4.03
CA THR A 100 -11.80 20.12 2.76
C THR A 100 -12.24 18.66 3.02
N TYR A 101 -11.63 17.99 4.01
CA TYR A 101 -12.01 16.64 4.42
C TYR A 101 -13.46 16.57 4.90
N HIS A 102 -13.88 17.47 5.81
CA HIS A 102 -15.24 17.52 6.33
C HIS A 102 -16.26 18.19 5.40
N GLY A 103 -15.82 18.93 4.38
CA GLY A 103 -16.63 19.57 3.36
C GLY A 103 -16.67 18.78 2.06
N ALA A 104 -15.85 19.17 1.10
CA ALA A 104 -15.89 18.67 -0.27
C ALA A 104 -15.75 17.15 -0.38
N MET A 105 -14.91 16.51 0.46
CA MET A 105 -14.74 15.05 0.41
C MET A 105 -15.99 14.31 0.87
N LEU A 106 -16.65 14.75 1.94
CA LEU A 106 -17.92 14.16 2.38
C LEU A 106 -19.06 14.47 1.40
N ASP A 107 -19.04 15.62 0.73
CA ASP A 107 -20.03 15.92 -0.30
C ASP A 107 -19.90 14.96 -1.48
N ILE A 108 -18.69 14.68 -1.94
CA ILE A 108 -18.47 13.68 -2.99
C ILE A 108 -18.97 12.29 -2.54
N LEU A 109 -18.68 11.86 -1.30
CA LEU A 109 -19.17 10.58 -0.78
C LEU A 109 -20.71 10.49 -0.81
N ARG A 110 -21.41 11.57 -0.41
CA ARG A 110 -22.88 11.60 -0.45
C ARG A 110 -23.41 11.54 -1.89
N GLN A 111 -22.79 12.28 -2.81
CA GLN A 111 -23.19 12.31 -4.21
C GLN A 111 -22.91 10.97 -4.90
N GLU A 112 -21.71 10.38 -4.71
CA GLU A 112 -21.42 9.06 -5.29
C GLU A 112 -22.38 8.00 -4.76
N THR A 113 -22.63 7.98 -3.44
CA THR A 113 -23.57 7.04 -2.84
C THR A 113 -24.99 7.22 -3.41
N LEU A 114 -25.44 8.46 -3.59
CA LEU A 114 -26.76 8.75 -4.13
C LEU A 114 -26.91 8.38 -5.60
N LEU A 115 -25.90 8.70 -6.42
CA LEU A 115 -26.00 8.65 -7.88
C LEU A 115 -25.54 7.33 -8.47
N THR A 116 -24.57 6.64 -7.84
CA THR A 116 -23.96 5.44 -8.38
C THR A 116 -24.59 4.14 -7.86
N THR A 117 -25.26 4.18 -6.70
CA THR A 117 -25.91 3.00 -6.12
C THR A 117 -27.02 2.49 -7.04
N ARG A 118 -26.90 1.23 -7.50
CA ARG A 118 -27.80 0.67 -8.51
C ARG A 118 -28.44 -0.66 -8.12
N VAL A 119 -27.66 -1.58 -7.58
CA VAL A 119 -28.15 -2.88 -7.08
C VAL A 119 -27.78 -2.97 -5.60
N GLY A 120 -28.79 -2.91 -4.72
CA GLY A 120 -28.50 -2.75 -3.29
C GLY A 120 -27.65 -1.51 -3.06
N ARG A 121 -26.45 -1.69 -2.46
CA ARG A 121 -25.45 -0.63 -2.23
C ARG A 121 -24.25 -0.69 -3.20
N LEU A 122 -24.32 -1.58 -4.21
CA LEU A 122 -23.27 -1.70 -5.22
C LEU A 122 -23.27 -0.49 -6.16
N SER A 123 -22.08 -0.02 -6.49
CA SER A 123 -21.87 1.13 -7.36
C SER A 123 -21.78 0.73 -8.82
N ASP A 124 -22.39 1.54 -9.71
CA ASP A 124 -22.23 1.45 -11.17
C ASP A 124 -21.80 2.81 -11.74
N ASP A 125 -21.19 2.79 -12.92
CA ASP A 125 -20.70 3.98 -13.60
C ASP A 125 -21.85 4.91 -14.01
N VAL A 126 -21.61 6.24 -13.86
CA VAL A 126 -22.60 7.25 -14.22
C VAL A 126 -22.01 8.30 -15.16
N HIS A 127 -22.80 8.78 -16.09
CA HIS A 127 -22.43 9.88 -16.98
C HIS A 127 -22.31 11.21 -16.21
N GLY A 128 -21.37 12.06 -16.62
CA GLY A 128 -21.35 13.45 -16.19
C GLY A 128 -22.61 14.21 -16.60
N GLY A 129 -22.86 15.34 -15.93
CA GLY A 129 -24.04 16.19 -16.18
C GLY A 129 -25.37 15.56 -15.76
N GLY A 130 -25.36 14.55 -14.88
CA GLY A 130 -26.58 13.96 -14.33
C GLY A 130 -27.41 13.11 -15.32
N LYS A 131 -26.80 12.56 -16.36
CA LYS A 131 -27.47 11.79 -17.42
C LYS A 131 -27.80 10.35 -17.04
N GLY A 132 -27.55 9.95 -15.79
CA GLY A 132 -27.81 8.59 -15.28
C GLY A 132 -26.67 7.61 -15.54
N PHE A 133 -26.99 6.32 -15.45
CA PHE A 133 -26.00 5.25 -15.58
C PHE A 133 -25.45 5.11 -17.01
N VAL A 134 -24.16 4.78 -17.13
CA VAL A 134 -23.51 4.54 -18.43
C VAL A 134 -24.13 3.35 -19.14
N ARG A 135 -24.43 2.26 -18.40
CA ARG A 135 -25.11 1.07 -18.93
C ARG A 135 -26.62 1.21 -18.77
N ALA A 136 -27.38 1.03 -19.84
CA ALA A 136 -28.85 1.11 -19.80
C ALA A 136 -29.45 0.06 -18.85
N THR A 137 -28.93 -1.18 -18.87
CA THR A 137 -29.31 -2.28 -17.95
C THR A 137 -28.15 -2.60 -17.00
N PRO A 138 -28.44 -3.02 -15.75
CA PRO A 138 -27.40 -3.47 -14.84
C PRO A 138 -26.60 -4.64 -15.41
N ASP A 139 -25.29 -4.52 -15.41
CA ASP A 139 -24.35 -5.60 -15.71
C ASP A 139 -23.65 -5.98 -14.40
N MET A 140 -24.00 -7.14 -13.84
CA MET A 140 -23.51 -7.55 -12.52
C MET A 140 -22.00 -7.80 -12.50
N ASP A 141 -21.40 -8.29 -13.60
CA ASP A 141 -19.95 -8.49 -13.65
C ASP A 141 -19.22 -7.15 -13.60
N ALA A 142 -19.68 -6.15 -14.36
CA ALA A 142 -19.12 -4.80 -14.34
C ALA A 142 -19.35 -4.07 -13.01
N ILE A 143 -20.55 -4.24 -12.41
CA ILE A 143 -20.90 -3.63 -11.11
C ILE A 143 -20.05 -4.22 -9.98
N ILE A 144 -19.88 -5.54 -9.95
CA ILE A 144 -19.06 -6.21 -8.93
C ILE A 144 -17.58 -5.88 -9.16
N PHE A 145 -17.10 -5.83 -10.41
CA PHE A 145 -15.76 -5.40 -10.73
C PHE A 145 -15.47 -4.01 -10.17
N GLY A 146 -16.20 -2.99 -10.60
CA GLY A 146 -15.99 -1.62 -10.13
C GLY A 146 -16.12 -1.49 -8.61
N SER A 147 -17.13 -2.14 -8.01
CA SER A 147 -17.32 -2.13 -6.55
C SER A 147 -16.18 -2.81 -5.80
N SER A 148 -15.58 -3.89 -6.33
CA SER A 148 -14.44 -4.58 -5.72
C SER A 148 -13.17 -3.75 -5.78
N GLU A 149 -12.90 -3.09 -6.91
CA GLU A 149 -11.79 -2.14 -7.07
C GLU A 149 -11.92 -0.97 -6.10
N TYR A 150 -13.10 -0.33 -6.05
CA TYR A 150 -13.35 0.76 -5.12
C TYR A 150 -13.06 0.38 -3.67
N MET A 151 -13.41 -0.84 -3.26
CA MET A 151 -13.10 -1.32 -1.92
C MET A 151 -11.61 -1.61 -1.73
N LYS A 152 -11.00 -2.39 -2.66
CA LYS A 152 -9.62 -2.88 -2.51
C LYS A 152 -8.61 -1.75 -2.64
N ASP A 153 -8.72 -0.88 -3.65
CA ASP A 153 -7.74 0.16 -3.90
C ASP A 153 -7.98 1.42 -3.07
N GLY A 154 -9.24 1.74 -2.76
CA GLY A 154 -9.60 2.98 -2.10
C GLY A 154 -10.04 2.87 -0.66
N LEU A 155 -11.11 2.12 -0.41
CA LEU A 155 -11.80 2.18 0.87
C LEU A 155 -11.12 1.39 1.99
N ILE A 156 -10.48 0.24 1.68
CA ILE A 156 -9.75 -0.54 2.70
C ILE A 156 -8.45 0.13 3.13
N PRO A 157 -7.62 0.72 2.22
CA PRO A 157 -6.48 1.52 2.60
C PRO A 157 -6.85 2.73 3.47
N LEU A 158 -7.96 3.41 3.13
CA LEU A 158 -8.47 4.53 3.92
C LEU A 158 -8.90 4.08 5.32
N THR A 159 -9.54 2.92 5.43
CA THR A 159 -9.93 2.31 6.72
C THR A 159 -8.71 1.89 7.53
N GLU A 160 -7.68 1.33 6.89
CA GLU A 160 -6.42 0.99 7.56
C GLU A 160 -5.72 2.23 8.12
N LEU A 161 -5.78 3.36 7.41
CA LEU A 161 -5.11 4.58 7.82
C LEU A 161 -5.88 5.38 8.89
N PHE A 162 -7.21 5.38 8.85
CA PHE A 162 -8.04 6.25 9.69
C PHE A 162 -9.08 5.54 10.57
N GLY A 163 -9.23 4.22 10.43
CA GLY A 163 -10.15 3.42 11.24
C GLY A 163 -11.62 3.64 10.85
N ASP A 164 -12.45 3.96 11.83
CA ASP A 164 -13.88 4.16 11.66
C ASP A 164 -14.21 5.52 11.05
N THR A 165 -14.74 5.50 9.81
CA THR A 165 -15.06 6.68 9.03
C THR A 165 -16.32 6.44 8.19
N PRO A 166 -16.97 7.49 7.64
CA PRO A 166 -18.08 7.30 6.70
C PRO A 166 -17.72 6.43 5.47
N TRP A 167 -16.47 6.45 5.02
CA TRP A 167 -15.95 5.60 3.94
C TRP A 167 -15.88 4.12 4.34
N TYR A 168 -15.53 3.81 5.59
CA TYR A 168 -15.60 2.46 6.13
C TYR A 168 -17.04 1.91 6.06
N HIS A 169 -18.04 2.69 6.47
CA HIS A 169 -19.44 2.28 6.41
C HIS A 169 -19.94 2.09 4.96
N ARG A 170 -19.44 2.92 4.02
CA ARG A 170 -19.69 2.73 2.58
C ARG A 170 -19.13 1.39 2.10
N MET A 171 -17.88 1.08 2.45
CA MET A 171 -17.21 -0.18 2.11
C MET A 171 -17.94 -1.40 2.69
N GLU A 172 -18.29 -1.37 3.97
CA GLU A 172 -18.99 -2.46 4.65
C GLU A 172 -20.34 -2.75 3.97
N GLY A 173 -21.05 -1.69 3.57
CA GLY A 173 -22.28 -1.81 2.80
C GLY A 173 -22.07 -2.51 1.46
N ILE A 174 -21.08 -2.08 0.67
CA ILE A 174 -20.75 -2.69 -0.62
C ILE A 174 -20.34 -4.15 -0.44
N ALA A 175 -19.45 -4.46 0.51
CA ALA A 175 -18.97 -5.80 0.78
C ALA A 175 -20.12 -6.78 1.13
N SER A 176 -21.04 -6.36 2.00
CA SER A 176 -22.22 -7.13 2.36
C SER A 176 -23.09 -7.47 1.15
N ASP A 177 -23.24 -6.51 0.23
CA ASP A 177 -24.09 -6.71 -0.95
C ASP A 177 -23.40 -7.55 -2.03
N ILE A 178 -22.06 -7.48 -2.19
CA ILE A 178 -21.35 -8.45 -3.04
C ILE A 178 -21.53 -9.88 -2.52
N VAL A 179 -21.40 -10.12 -1.21
CA VAL A 179 -21.65 -11.44 -0.61
C VAL A 179 -23.07 -11.93 -0.91
N THR A 180 -24.06 -11.02 -0.84
CA THR A 180 -25.46 -11.36 -1.09
C THR A 180 -25.76 -11.65 -2.56
N HIS A 181 -25.13 -10.90 -3.48
CA HIS A 181 -25.41 -10.94 -4.92
C HIS A 181 -24.37 -11.69 -5.75
N ALA A 182 -23.39 -12.39 -5.13
CA ALA A 182 -22.38 -13.17 -5.82
C ALA A 182 -23.01 -14.16 -6.82
N PRO A 183 -22.76 -14.00 -8.15
CA PRO A 183 -23.60 -14.66 -9.16
C PRO A 183 -23.19 -16.09 -9.49
N TYR A 184 -21.95 -16.48 -9.22
CA TYR A 184 -21.40 -17.74 -9.71
C TYR A 184 -21.44 -18.83 -8.65
N ARG A 185 -22.21 -19.91 -8.92
CA ARG A 185 -22.34 -21.04 -8.00
C ARG A 185 -21.30 -22.11 -8.26
N THR A 186 -20.69 -22.62 -7.20
CA THR A 186 -19.76 -23.75 -7.21
C THR A 186 -20.18 -24.80 -6.19
N ALA A 187 -19.51 -25.94 -6.16
CA ALA A 187 -19.72 -26.94 -5.10
C ALA A 187 -19.24 -26.44 -3.71
N ARG A 188 -18.44 -25.36 -3.66
CA ARG A 188 -17.88 -24.79 -2.44
C ARG A 188 -18.66 -23.60 -1.90
N GLY A 189 -19.61 -23.08 -2.65
CA GLY A 189 -20.37 -21.87 -2.36
C GLY A 189 -20.45 -20.97 -3.58
N THR A 190 -20.69 -19.68 -3.36
CA THR A 190 -20.76 -18.68 -4.43
C THR A 190 -19.43 -17.98 -4.62
N LEU A 191 -19.13 -17.57 -5.86
CA LEU A 191 -18.00 -16.71 -6.20
C LEU A 191 -18.53 -15.37 -6.72
N PRO A 192 -17.87 -14.25 -6.36
CA PRO A 192 -18.17 -12.93 -6.90
C PRO A 192 -17.97 -12.84 -8.42
N ALA A 193 -16.97 -13.55 -8.96
CA ALA A 193 -16.63 -13.50 -10.38
C ALA A 193 -15.98 -14.80 -10.89
N GLN A 194 -15.82 -14.88 -12.21
CA GLN A 194 -15.03 -15.91 -12.89
C GLN A 194 -13.59 -15.44 -13.17
N THR A 195 -13.16 -14.31 -12.62
CA THR A 195 -11.83 -13.71 -12.79
C THR A 195 -11.00 -13.82 -11.50
N ALA A 196 -9.69 -13.98 -11.66
CA ALA A 196 -8.75 -14.02 -10.55
C ALA A 196 -8.72 -12.69 -9.78
N GLU A 197 -8.72 -11.58 -10.50
CA GLU A 197 -8.67 -10.22 -9.97
C GLU A 197 -9.80 -9.95 -8.97
N ILE A 198 -11.06 -10.04 -9.38
CA ILE A 198 -12.21 -9.75 -8.51
C ILE A 198 -12.25 -10.68 -7.30
N ASN A 199 -11.99 -11.97 -7.50
CA ASN A 199 -11.93 -12.91 -6.37
C ASN A 199 -10.77 -12.59 -5.42
N GLY A 200 -9.63 -12.16 -5.94
CA GLY A 200 -8.48 -11.69 -5.17
C GLY A 200 -8.80 -10.44 -4.36
N ASN A 201 -9.44 -9.44 -4.96
CA ASN A 201 -9.92 -8.24 -4.29
C ASN A 201 -10.85 -8.58 -3.12
N MET A 202 -11.82 -9.46 -3.38
CA MET A 202 -12.79 -9.86 -2.36
C MET A 202 -12.16 -10.67 -1.24
N LEU A 203 -11.19 -11.54 -1.52
CA LEU A 203 -10.42 -12.24 -0.48
C LEU A 203 -9.71 -11.26 0.46
N GLN A 204 -9.06 -10.23 -0.09
CA GLN A 204 -8.36 -9.21 0.68
C GLN A 204 -9.32 -8.40 1.54
N VAL A 205 -10.35 -7.82 0.93
CA VAL A 205 -11.34 -6.97 1.61
C VAL A 205 -12.08 -7.75 2.69
N LEU A 206 -12.63 -8.92 2.36
CA LEU A 206 -13.44 -9.71 3.30
C LEU A 206 -12.60 -10.31 4.43
N THR A 207 -11.34 -10.67 4.18
CA THR A 207 -10.43 -11.13 5.25
C THR A 207 -10.20 -10.01 6.28
N ARG A 208 -9.88 -8.80 5.84
CA ARG A 208 -9.67 -7.65 6.73
C ARG A 208 -10.96 -7.24 7.43
N LEU A 209 -12.10 -7.25 6.74
CA LEU A 209 -13.42 -6.99 7.35
C LEU A 209 -13.82 -8.06 8.37
N TYR A 210 -13.52 -9.34 8.13
CA TYR A 210 -13.77 -10.39 9.11
C TYR A 210 -13.01 -10.15 10.40
N PHE A 211 -11.71 -9.88 10.33
CA PHE A 211 -10.93 -9.61 11.53
C PHE A 211 -11.44 -8.36 12.27
N ARG A 212 -11.77 -7.31 11.54
CA ARG A 212 -12.28 -6.07 12.14
C ARG A 212 -13.64 -6.24 12.82
N THR A 213 -14.56 -7.00 12.22
CA THR A 213 -15.97 -7.04 12.66
C THR A 213 -16.37 -8.32 13.36
N GLY A 214 -15.64 -9.41 13.15
CA GLY A 214 -16.04 -10.76 13.59
C GLY A 214 -17.23 -11.34 12.82
N ASN A 215 -17.71 -10.70 11.74
CA ASN A 215 -18.89 -11.13 10.99
C ASN A 215 -18.62 -12.47 10.26
N PRO A 216 -19.32 -13.57 10.63
CA PRO A 216 -19.07 -14.89 10.05
C PRO A 216 -19.40 -14.96 8.55
N ALA A 217 -20.29 -14.11 8.03
CA ALA A 217 -20.61 -14.10 6.61
C ALA A 217 -19.38 -13.74 5.75
N TYR A 218 -18.54 -12.82 6.21
CA TYR A 218 -17.30 -12.48 5.52
C TYR A 218 -16.29 -13.64 5.54
N ARG A 219 -16.11 -14.28 6.70
CA ARG A 219 -15.29 -15.50 6.82
C ARG A 219 -15.75 -16.59 5.87
N ASP A 220 -17.05 -16.88 5.88
CA ASP A 220 -17.61 -17.99 5.14
C ASP A 220 -17.48 -17.75 3.62
N GLN A 221 -17.61 -16.50 3.16
CA GLN A 221 -17.36 -16.13 1.77
C GLN A 221 -15.87 -16.25 1.41
N VAL A 222 -14.95 -15.80 2.28
CA VAL A 222 -13.50 -16.02 2.09
C VAL A 222 -13.19 -17.50 1.94
N LEU A 223 -13.74 -18.34 2.82
CA LEU A 223 -13.52 -19.79 2.78
C LEU A 223 -14.13 -20.43 1.52
N ALA A 224 -15.27 -19.97 1.03
CA ALA A 224 -15.85 -20.48 -0.21
C ALA A 224 -14.95 -20.19 -1.43
N ILE A 225 -14.41 -18.97 -1.53
CA ILE A 225 -13.46 -18.60 -2.58
C ILE A 225 -12.15 -19.40 -2.41
N ALA A 226 -11.60 -19.46 -1.21
CA ALA A 226 -10.34 -20.16 -0.92
C ALA A 226 -10.46 -21.67 -1.17
N ASP A 227 -11.55 -22.33 -0.76
CA ASP A 227 -11.82 -23.73 -1.05
C ASP A 227 -11.82 -24.01 -2.56
N PHE A 228 -12.48 -23.13 -3.33
CA PHE A 228 -12.51 -23.26 -4.78
C PHE A 228 -11.09 -23.16 -5.38
N TYR A 229 -10.31 -22.17 -5.00
CA TYR A 229 -8.95 -22.02 -5.53
C TYR A 229 -8.01 -23.11 -5.03
N PHE A 230 -7.90 -23.36 -3.73
CA PHE A 230 -6.93 -24.29 -3.18
C PHE A 230 -7.26 -25.76 -3.47
N LEU A 231 -8.54 -26.12 -3.44
CA LEU A 231 -8.94 -27.53 -3.47
C LEU A 231 -9.48 -27.98 -4.84
N ASP A 232 -10.01 -27.07 -5.65
CA ASP A 232 -10.61 -27.44 -6.93
C ASP A 232 -9.79 -26.92 -8.13
N MET A 233 -9.38 -25.65 -8.17
CA MET A 233 -8.67 -25.06 -9.31
C MET A 233 -7.18 -25.41 -9.35
N LEU A 234 -6.39 -25.02 -8.33
CA LEU A 234 -4.94 -25.12 -8.32
C LEU A 234 -4.41 -26.54 -8.60
N PRO A 235 -5.03 -27.62 -8.08
CA PRO A 235 -4.58 -28.97 -8.41
C PRO A 235 -4.71 -29.32 -9.90
N THR A 236 -5.59 -28.67 -10.64
CA THR A 236 -5.83 -28.93 -12.08
C THR A 236 -5.02 -28.00 -13.00
N THR A 237 -4.43 -26.94 -12.47
CA THR A 237 -3.68 -25.91 -13.21
C THR A 237 -2.18 -25.90 -12.85
N GLN A 238 -1.62 -27.04 -12.45
CA GLN A 238 -0.22 -27.12 -12.00
C GLN A 238 0.14 -26.17 -10.87
N TYR A 239 -0.82 -25.86 -10.00
CA TYR A 239 -0.72 -24.91 -8.88
C TYR A 239 -0.44 -23.46 -9.28
N LEU A 240 -0.82 -23.06 -10.51
CA LEU A 240 -0.83 -21.67 -10.94
C LEU A 240 -2.27 -21.17 -11.00
N PRO A 241 -2.59 -20.00 -10.46
CA PRO A 241 -3.85 -19.33 -10.75
C PRO A 241 -3.98 -19.05 -12.25
N VAL A 242 -5.19 -18.78 -12.70
CA VAL A 242 -5.48 -18.43 -14.09
C VAL A 242 -6.40 -17.21 -14.10
N ASP A 243 -6.22 -16.30 -15.06
CA ASP A 243 -6.99 -15.05 -15.09
C ASP A 243 -8.50 -15.27 -15.13
N ARG A 244 -8.96 -16.28 -15.91
CA ARG A 244 -10.40 -16.54 -16.08
C ARG A 244 -10.71 -18.03 -16.04
N TRP A 245 -11.78 -18.37 -15.31
CA TRP A 245 -12.23 -19.73 -15.10
C TRP A 245 -13.75 -19.84 -15.32
N ASP A 246 -14.19 -20.82 -16.08
CA ASP A 246 -15.62 -21.15 -16.24
C ASP A 246 -16.06 -22.07 -15.10
N THR A 247 -16.92 -21.56 -14.22
CA THR A 247 -17.45 -22.30 -13.07
C THR A 247 -18.41 -23.42 -13.48
N THR A 248 -19.03 -23.35 -14.67
CA THR A 248 -19.96 -24.35 -15.19
C THR A 248 -19.24 -25.56 -15.77
N THR A 249 -18.28 -25.33 -16.66
CA THR A 249 -17.48 -26.38 -17.28
C THR A 249 -16.32 -26.84 -16.41
N ARG A 250 -15.98 -26.09 -15.37
CA ARG A 250 -14.83 -26.30 -14.47
C ARG A 250 -13.51 -26.36 -15.23
N LYS A 251 -13.30 -25.41 -16.14
CA LYS A 251 -12.11 -25.33 -16.97
C LYS A 251 -11.60 -23.89 -17.05
N PRO A 252 -10.29 -23.72 -17.24
CA PRO A 252 -9.75 -22.41 -17.56
C PRO A 252 -10.30 -21.91 -18.89
N LEU A 253 -10.70 -20.65 -18.93
CA LEU A 253 -11.12 -19.94 -20.16
C LEU A 253 -9.92 -19.36 -20.93
N THR A 254 -8.75 -19.32 -20.29
CA THR A 254 -7.48 -18.87 -20.85
C THR A 254 -6.34 -19.67 -20.22
N THR A 255 -5.19 -19.73 -20.87
CA THR A 255 -3.96 -20.24 -20.27
C THR A 255 -3.09 -19.13 -19.69
N ARG A 256 -3.51 -17.88 -19.81
CA ARG A 256 -2.78 -16.72 -19.29
C ARG A 256 -2.98 -16.59 -17.80
N PHE A 257 -1.88 -16.22 -17.12
CA PHE A 257 -1.91 -15.68 -15.77
C PHE A 257 -1.07 -14.38 -15.73
N VAL A 258 -1.72 -13.27 -15.38
CA VAL A 258 -1.06 -11.98 -15.19
C VAL A 258 -0.42 -11.94 -13.81
N LEU A 259 0.91 -11.67 -13.76
CA LEU A 259 1.68 -11.54 -12.53
C LEU A 259 1.82 -10.07 -12.11
N SER A 260 1.45 -9.17 -13.02
CA SER A 260 1.35 -7.74 -12.80
C SER A 260 -0.05 -7.40 -12.28
N ASP A 261 -0.38 -6.13 -12.27
CA ASP A 261 -1.70 -5.61 -11.97
C ASP A 261 -2.81 -6.34 -12.76
N HIS A 262 -3.98 -6.48 -12.18
CA HIS A 262 -5.13 -7.29 -12.66
C HIS A 262 -4.98 -8.82 -12.58
N GLY A 263 -3.96 -9.34 -11.90
CA GLY A 263 -3.78 -10.78 -11.72
C GLY A 263 -3.09 -11.15 -10.41
N ASN A 264 -2.21 -10.29 -9.91
CA ASN A 264 -1.49 -10.53 -8.66
C ASN A 264 -2.42 -10.52 -7.42
N GLU A 265 -3.57 -9.89 -7.49
CA GLU A 265 -4.56 -9.76 -6.41
C GLU A 265 -4.96 -11.11 -5.84
N ILE A 266 -5.07 -12.14 -6.69
CA ILE A 266 -5.46 -13.47 -6.24
C ILE A 266 -4.39 -14.09 -5.33
N VAL A 267 -3.11 -13.84 -5.58
CA VAL A 267 -2.01 -14.37 -4.75
C VAL A 267 -1.98 -13.69 -3.40
N GLY A 268 -2.13 -12.35 -3.38
CA GLY A 268 -2.32 -11.58 -2.16
C GLY A 268 -3.55 -12.07 -1.38
N GLY A 269 -4.68 -12.18 -2.05
CA GLY A 269 -5.94 -12.61 -1.46
C GLY A 269 -5.90 -14.03 -0.89
N LEU A 270 -5.31 -14.99 -1.60
CA LEU A 270 -5.14 -16.37 -1.09
C LEU A 270 -4.17 -16.42 0.09
N SER A 271 -3.15 -15.56 0.11
CA SER A 271 -2.24 -15.44 1.25
C SER A 271 -2.96 -14.92 2.49
N GLU A 272 -3.81 -13.90 2.35
CA GLU A 272 -4.65 -13.37 3.43
C GLU A 272 -5.70 -14.41 3.88
N ALA A 273 -6.33 -15.14 2.96
CA ALA A 273 -7.24 -16.24 3.28
C ALA A 273 -6.54 -17.36 4.07
N PHE A 274 -5.28 -17.66 3.77
CA PHE A 274 -4.50 -18.63 4.54
C PHE A 274 -4.19 -18.09 5.96
N VAL A 275 -3.88 -16.81 6.12
CA VAL A 275 -3.77 -16.18 7.46
C VAL A 275 -5.09 -16.30 8.22
N LEU A 276 -6.23 -15.99 7.57
CA LEU A 276 -7.55 -16.14 8.19
C LEU A 276 -7.80 -17.57 8.64
N ALA A 277 -7.56 -18.54 7.75
CA ALA A 277 -7.75 -19.97 8.08
C ALA A 277 -6.87 -20.38 9.27
N THR A 278 -5.62 -19.96 9.32
CA THR A 278 -4.68 -20.29 10.41
C THR A 278 -5.21 -19.83 11.78
N HIS A 279 -5.92 -18.70 11.83
CA HIS A 279 -6.39 -18.13 13.10
C HIS A 279 -7.85 -18.49 13.43
N ALA A 280 -8.70 -18.69 12.42
CA ALA A 280 -10.13 -18.89 12.62
C ALA A 280 -10.65 -20.28 12.28
N ARG A 281 -9.93 -21.06 11.45
CA ARG A 281 -10.34 -22.39 10.96
C ARG A 281 -9.13 -23.32 10.75
N PRO A 282 -8.54 -23.88 11.83
CA PRO A 282 -7.36 -24.73 11.74
C PRO A 282 -7.53 -25.97 10.81
N ASP A 283 -8.74 -26.50 10.69
CA ASP A 283 -9.09 -27.56 9.75
C ASP A 283 -8.87 -27.14 8.29
N LYS A 284 -9.26 -25.91 7.95
CA LYS A 284 -9.04 -25.33 6.63
C LYS A 284 -7.57 -24.97 6.41
N ALA A 285 -6.91 -24.41 7.42
CA ALA A 285 -5.47 -24.14 7.36
C ALA A 285 -4.67 -25.39 7.02
N GLN A 286 -4.99 -26.52 7.64
CA GLN A 286 -4.36 -27.81 7.33
C GLN A 286 -4.62 -28.23 5.88
N ALA A 287 -5.84 -28.09 5.37
CA ALA A 287 -6.19 -28.45 4.01
C ALA A 287 -5.55 -27.53 2.95
N TYR A 288 -5.38 -26.24 3.28
CA TYR A 288 -4.82 -25.23 2.36
C TYR A 288 -3.30 -25.21 2.33
N ARG A 289 -2.61 -25.73 3.38
CA ARG A 289 -1.16 -25.60 3.53
C ARG A 289 -0.38 -26.09 2.32
N GLU A 290 -0.65 -27.31 1.86
CA GLU A 290 0.07 -27.89 0.72
C GLU A 290 -0.22 -27.13 -0.57
N PRO A 291 -1.49 -26.92 -0.99
CA PRO A 291 -1.79 -26.14 -2.19
C PRO A 291 -1.21 -24.72 -2.17
N PHE A 292 -1.24 -24.05 -1.02
CA PHE A 292 -0.67 -22.71 -0.85
C PHE A 292 0.85 -22.71 -1.08
N ILE A 293 1.57 -23.60 -0.39
CA ILE A 293 3.03 -23.71 -0.54
C ILE A 293 3.40 -24.05 -1.99
N ARG A 294 2.71 -25.00 -2.61
CA ARG A 294 2.95 -25.39 -4.01
C ARG A 294 2.67 -24.26 -4.99
N MET A 295 1.63 -23.47 -4.74
CA MET A 295 1.36 -22.27 -5.55
C MET A 295 2.52 -21.29 -5.47
N ILE A 296 2.98 -20.94 -4.27
CA ILE A 296 4.10 -20.00 -4.10
C ILE A 296 5.39 -20.56 -4.72
N ASP A 297 5.72 -21.83 -4.50
CA ASP A 297 6.90 -22.47 -5.09
C ASP A 297 6.82 -22.45 -6.63
N ARG A 298 5.67 -22.80 -7.20
CA ARG A 298 5.49 -22.82 -8.65
C ARG A 298 5.58 -21.41 -9.27
N LEU A 299 5.01 -20.41 -8.61
CA LEU A 299 5.18 -19.01 -9.00
C LEU A 299 6.65 -18.59 -8.98
N LEU A 300 7.38 -18.92 -7.93
CA LEU A 300 8.82 -18.62 -7.82
C LEU A 300 9.65 -19.37 -8.87
N GLU A 301 9.20 -20.52 -9.34
CA GLU A 301 9.88 -21.31 -10.37
C GLU A 301 9.70 -20.71 -11.77
N VAL A 302 8.46 -20.39 -12.16
CA VAL A 302 8.13 -20.04 -13.56
C VAL A 302 7.79 -18.56 -13.79
N GLY A 303 7.40 -17.84 -12.74
CA GLY A 303 6.94 -16.45 -12.85
C GLY A 303 8.08 -15.44 -12.82
N ARG A 304 9.28 -15.82 -12.38
CA ARG A 304 10.39 -14.88 -12.20
C ARG A 304 11.26 -14.79 -13.44
N THR A 305 11.76 -13.57 -13.68
CA THR A 305 12.85 -13.32 -14.62
C THR A 305 14.16 -13.94 -14.10
N PRO A 306 15.18 -14.13 -14.93
CA PRO A 306 16.50 -14.57 -14.47
C PRO A 306 17.08 -13.69 -13.35
N ASP A 307 16.75 -12.38 -13.35
CA ASP A 307 17.21 -11.43 -12.35
C ASP A 307 16.43 -11.52 -11.02
N GLY A 308 15.33 -12.28 -11.00
CA GLY A 308 14.59 -12.59 -9.77
C GLY A 308 13.38 -11.69 -9.46
N VAL A 309 13.01 -10.76 -10.36
CA VAL A 309 11.74 -10.02 -10.33
C VAL A 309 10.68 -10.77 -11.15
N TRP A 310 9.48 -10.21 -11.33
CA TRP A 310 8.40 -10.92 -12.01
C TRP A 310 8.31 -10.57 -13.50
N HIS A 311 8.03 -11.57 -14.33
CA HIS A 311 7.45 -11.33 -15.65
C HIS A 311 6.09 -10.65 -15.53
N HIS A 312 5.66 -9.95 -16.56
CA HIS A 312 4.32 -9.33 -16.58
C HIS A 312 3.21 -10.39 -16.58
N ASP A 313 3.35 -11.43 -17.40
CA ASP A 313 2.41 -12.53 -17.53
C ASP A 313 3.11 -13.81 -18.02
N ILE A 314 2.46 -14.94 -17.75
CA ILE A 314 2.92 -16.27 -18.15
C ILE A 314 1.77 -17.08 -18.76
N ASP A 315 2.11 -18.04 -19.58
CA ASP A 315 1.23 -19.14 -19.99
C ASP A 315 1.34 -20.28 -18.98
N ILE A 316 0.25 -20.61 -18.30
CA ILE A 316 0.26 -21.60 -17.21
C ILE A 316 0.49 -23.05 -17.71
N ALA A 317 0.19 -23.33 -18.98
CA ALA A 317 0.38 -24.67 -19.55
C ALA A 317 1.85 -24.97 -19.81
N THR A 318 2.61 -23.94 -20.22
CA THR A 318 4.02 -24.07 -20.56
C THR A 318 4.99 -23.53 -19.50
N GLY A 319 4.50 -22.69 -18.56
CA GLY A 319 5.32 -21.98 -17.59
C GLY A 319 6.21 -20.91 -18.21
N LYS A 320 5.92 -20.44 -19.43
CA LYS A 320 6.75 -19.46 -20.14
C LYS A 320 6.13 -18.07 -20.13
N PRO A 321 6.96 -17.00 -20.10
CA PRO A 321 6.44 -15.64 -20.24
C PRO A 321 5.80 -15.45 -21.62
N LEU A 322 4.69 -14.71 -21.69
CA LEU A 322 3.99 -14.36 -22.93
C LEU A 322 4.62 -13.15 -23.61
N ALA A 323 5.25 -12.27 -22.84
CA ALA A 323 5.98 -11.11 -23.35
C ALA A 323 7.26 -10.85 -22.54
N PRO A 324 8.33 -10.29 -23.15
CA PRO A 324 9.56 -9.94 -22.46
C PRO A 324 9.40 -8.60 -21.71
N ARG A 325 8.44 -8.54 -20.78
CA ARG A 325 8.12 -7.34 -19.99
C ARG A 325 8.07 -7.70 -18.51
N HIS A 326 8.59 -6.81 -17.66
CA HIS A 326 8.50 -6.94 -16.21
C HIS A 326 7.12 -6.48 -15.69
N ALA A 327 6.73 -6.97 -14.53
CA ALA A 327 5.61 -6.43 -13.77
C ALA A 327 6.01 -5.09 -13.15
N HIS A 328 5.26 -4.02 -13.41
CA HIS A 328 5.53 -2.70 -12.81
C HIS A 328 5.32 -2.72 -11.29
N CYS A 329 4.28 -3.37 -10.80
CA CYS A 329 4.01 -3.64 -9.40
C CYS A 329 4.86 -4.82 -8.86
N TRP A 330 6.18 -4.74 -9.08
CA TRP A 330 7.13 -5.83 -8.85
C TRP A 330 7.08 -6.43 -7.44
N GLY A 331 6.67 -5.66 -6.42
CA GLY A 331 6.61 -6.10 -5.02
C GLY A 331 5.28 -6.75 -4.63
N TYR A 332 4.20 -6.55 -5.37
CA TYR A 332 2.86 -7.01 -4.98
C TYR A 332 2.80 -8.52 -4.79
N MET A 333 3.30 -9.29 -5.73
CA MET A 333 3.41 -10.75 -5.60
C MET A 333 4.31 -11.16 -4.42
N PHE A 334 5.37 -10.38 -4.15
CA PHE A 334 6.27 -10.64 -3.03
C PHE A 334 5.63 -10.37 -1.67
N ASN A 335 4.56 -9.60 -1.57
CA ASN A 335 3.77 -9.50 -0.35
C ASN A 335 3.20 -10.86 0.04
N GLY A 336 2.61 -11.59 -0.91
CA GLY A 336 2.13 -12.97 -0.71
C GLY A 336 3.26 -13.95 -0.36
N VAL A 337 4.41 -13.85 -1.05
CA VAL A 337 5.59 -14.67 -0.77
C VAL A 337 6.14 -14.41 0.64
N PHE A 338 6.22 -13.14 1.06
CA PHE A 338 6.69 -12.82 2.41
C PHE A 338 5.68 -13.25 3.49
N THR A 339 4.38 -13.14 3.19
CA THR A 339 3.33 -13.68 4.07
C THR A 339 3.48 -15.20 4.22
N ALA A 340 3.79 -15.92 3.14
CA ALA A 340 4.11 -17.35 3.22
C ALA A 340 5.28 -17.63 4.18
N TYR A 341 6.36 -16.83 4.13
CA TYR A 341 7.44 -16.91 5.12
C TYR A 341 6.92 -16.70 6.54
N MET A 342 6.11 -15.67 6.79
CA MET A 342 5.62 -15.34 8.14
C MET A 342 4.76 -16.45 8.75
N VAL A 343 3.95 -17.16 7.94
CA VAL A 343 3.02 -18.19 8.44
C VAL A 343 3.59 -19.60 8.41
N THR A 344 4.64 -19.86 7.61
CA THR A 344 5.24 -21.21 7.49
C THR A 344 6.61 -21.33 8.15
N GLY A 345 7.33 -20.21 8.31
CA GLY A 345 8.72 -20.18 8.77
C GLY A 345 9.75 -20.59 7.72
N GLU A 346 9.36 -20.85 6.47
CA GLU A 346 10.24 -21.36 5.42
C GLU A 346 11.15 -20.28 4.85
N ALA A 347 12.42 -20.29 5.22
CA ALA A 347 13.41 -19.24 4.90
C ALA A 347 13.52 -18.91 3.41
N ARG A 348 13.33 -19.91 2.50
CA ARG A 348 13.42 -19.71 1.05
C ARG A 348 12.48 -18.64 0.52
N PHE A 349 11.32 -18.43 1.15
CA PHE A 349 10.37 -17.39 0.75
C PHE A 349 10.91 -15.99 1.06
N ARG A 350 11.47 -15.79 2.25
CA ARG A 350 12.16 -14.55 2.60
C ARG A 350 13.35 -14.28 1.67
N GLU A 351 14.19 -15.30 1.44
CA GLU A 351 15.34 -15.19 0.53
C GLU A 351 14.95 -14.82 -0.90
N ALA A 352 13.78 -15.27 -1.38
CA ALA A 352 13.27 -14.87 -2.69
C ALA A 352 12.97 -13.37 -2.75
N VAL A 353 12.38 -12.81 -1.69
CA VAL A 353 12.12 -11.36 -1.57
C VAL A 353 13.43 -10.57 -1.45
N GLU A 354 14.38 -11.04 -0.64
CA GLU A 354 15.70 -10.41 -0.51
C GLU A 354 16.46 -10.35 -1.84
N ARG A 355 16.38 -11.42 -2.65
CA ARG A 355 16.97 -11.45 -4.00
C ARG A 355 16.32 -10.43 -4.94
N ALA A 356 15.00 -10.27 -4.89
CA ALA A 356 14.30 -9.27 -5.69
C ALA A 356 14.70 -7.84 -5.29
N ILE A 357 14.74 -7.55 -4.00
CA ILE A 357 15.24 -6.26 -3.49
C ILE A 357 16.67 -6.01 -3.96
N ALA A 358 17.54 -7.01 -3.88
CA ALA A 358 18.92 -6.89 -4.36
C ALA A 358 19.01 -6.61 -5.87
N THR A 359 18.09 -7.15 -6.67
CA THR A 359 18.00 -6.83 -8.11
C THR A 359 17.58 -5.39 -8.33
N VAL A 360 16.52 -4.93 -7.67
CA VAL A 360 16.07 -3.54 -7.75
C VAL A 360 17.19 -2.59 -7.35
N VAL A 361 17.89 -2.86 -6.25
CA VAL A 361 19.00 -2.03 -5.77
C VAL A 361 20.18 -1.97 -6.76
N ARG A 362 20.48 -3.07 -7.47
CA ARG A 362 21.57 -3.11 -8.45
C ARG A 362 21.23 -2.46 -9.79
N THR A 363 19.95 -2.31 -10.09
CA THR A 363 19.49 -1.73 -11.35
C THR A 363 19.27 -0.23 -11.18
N PRO A 364 20.09 0.63 -11.77
CA PRO A 364 19.90 2.07 -11.66
C PRO A 364 18.50 2.48 -12.11
N ASP A 365 17.88 3.40 -11.38
CA ASP A 365 16.57 3.98 -11.68
C ASP A 365 15.42 2.97 -11.83
N TYR A 366 15.56 1.71 -11.39
CA TYR A 366 14.55 0.65 -11.58
C TYR A 366 13.12 1.09 -11.18
N LEU A 367 12.96 1.87 -10.13
CA LEU A 367 11.65 2.32 -9.64
C LEU A 367 11.01 3.41 -10.53
N PHE A 368 11.75 3.94 -11.50
CA PHE A 368 11.30 5.01 -12.40
C PHE A 368 11.95 4.89 -13.80
N ASP A 369 12.04 3.68 -14.31
CA ASP A 369 12.69 3.42 -15.61
C ASP A 369 11.63 3.34 -16.72
N GLU A 370 11.73 4.24 -17.70
CA GLU A 370 10.83 4.30 -18.86
C GLU A 370 11.29 3.42 -20.03
N THR A 371 12.38 2.65 -19.86
CA THR A 371 12.94 1.81 -20.92
C THR A 371 12.55 0.35 -20.77
N PRO A 372 12.32 -0.39 -21.88
CA PRO A 372 12.12 -1.82 -21.84
C PRO A 372 13.35 -2.58 -21.27
N PRO A 373 13.15 -3.69 -20.53
CA PRO A 373 11.88 -4.39 -20.29
C PRO A 373 11.04 -3.82 -19.13
N VAL A 374 11.56 -2.84 -18.41
CA VAL A 374 10.90 -2.21 -17.23
C VAL A 374 9.75 -1.32 -17.67
N ALA A 375 10.03 -0.24 -18.40
CA ALA A 375 9.07 0.62 -19.09
C ALA A 375 7.91 1.15 -18.19
N TRP A 376 8.24 1.74 -17.02
CA TRP A 376 7.28 2.40 -16.15
C TRP A 376 6.89 3.77 -16.72
N TRP A 377 5.98 3.78 -17.67
CA TRP A 377 5.68 4.95 -18.50
C TRP A 377 4.46 5.77 -18.03
N SER A 378 3.74 5.34 -16.99
CA SER A 378 2.55 6.04 -16.48
C SER A 378 2.64 6.32 -14.99
N ALA A 379 1.83 7.29 -14.54
CA ALA A 379 1.70 7.66 -13.13
C ALA A 379 1.35 6.44 -12.25
N ASP A 380 0.50 5.57 -12.76
CA ASP A 380 0.14 4.32 -12.14
C ASP A 380 1.37 3.39 -11.99
N SER A 381 2.05 3.10 -13.09
CA SER A 381 3.17 2.15 -13.12
C SER A 381 4.31 2.54 -12.18
N TYR A 382 4.78 3.78 -12.21
CA TYR A 382 5.88 4.18 -11.33
C TYR A 382 5.43 4.38 -9.87
N SER A 383 4.18 4.75 -9.63
CA SER A 383 3.63 4.81 -8.28
C SER A 383 3.60 3.44 -7.62
N ASP A 384 3.16 2.40 -8.34
CA ASP A 384 3.13 1.02 -7.88
C ASP A 384 4.52 0.44 -7.64
N ALA A 385 5.48 0.79 -8.52
CA ALA A 385 6.87 0.38 -8.35
C ALA A 385 7.48 0.96 -7.05
N ILE A 386 7.21 2.23 -6.76
CA ILE A 386 7.67 2.90 -5.53
C ILE A 386 6.92 2.37 -4.29
N GLU A 387 5.60 2.18 -4.37
CA GLU A 387 4.81 1.56 -3.30
C GLU A 387 5.34 0.17 -2.94
N SER A 388 5.58 -0.67 -3.95
CA SER A 388 6.19 -1.99 -3.78
C SER A 388 7.49 -1.91 -2.97
N ALA A 389 8.35 -0.93 -3.28
CA ALA A 389 9.59 -0.72 -2.56
C ALA A 389 9.37 -0.27 -1.11
N LEU A 390 8.41 0.64 -0.85
CA LEU A 390 8.09 1.13 0.50
C LEU A 390 7.56 0.01 1.41
N VAL A 391 6.64 -0.82 0.89
CA VAL A 391 6.05 -1.94 1.63
C VAL A 391 7.13 -2.98 1.99
N LEU A 392 7.94 -3.40 1.03
CA LEU A 392 8.98 -4.40 1.26
C LEU A 392 10.13 -3.86 2.13
N MET A 393 10.52 -2.59 1.97
CA MET A 393 11.53 -1.95 2.80
C MET A 393 11.09 -1.83 4.27
N ASN A 394 9.80 -1.70 4.54
CA ASN A 394 9.29 -1.71 5.92
C ASN A 394 9.53 -3.07 6.60
N ARG A 395 9.50 -4.18 5.85
CA ARG A 395 9.74 -5.54 6.33
C ARG A 395 11.21 -5.94 6.31
N LEU A 396 11.95 -5.50 5.30
CA LEU A 396 13.34 -5.79 5.04
C LEU A 396 14.11 -4.49 4.81
N PRO A 397 14.48 -3.75 5.87
CA PRO A 397 15.15 -2.46 5.76
C PRO A 397 16.43 -2.54 4.93
N ASN A 398 16.53 -1.70 3.90
CA ASN A 398 17.68 -1.63 3.00
C ASN A 398 17.98 -0.15 2.67
N PRO A 399 19.11 0.42 3.15
CA PRO A 399 19.45 1.82 2.93
C PRO A 399 19.57 2.20 1.43
N ALA A 400 20.14 1.31 0.60
CA ALA A 400 20.30 1.58 -0.82
C ALA A 400 18.95 1.59 -1.57
N LEU A 401 18.00 0.74 -1.17
CA LEU A 401 16.62 0.82 -1.66
C LEU A 401 15.98 2.15 -1.24
N GLY A 402 16.24 2.59 -0.01
CA GLY A 402 15.77 3.88 0.48
C GLY A 402 16.28 5.06 -0.35
N ASP A 403 17.55 5.04 -0.75
CA ASP A 403 18.13 6.07 -1.61
C ASP A 403 17.48 6.07 -3.02
N GLN A 404 17.18 4.90 -3.58
CA GLN A 404 16.44 4.80 -4.85
C GLN A 404 15.00 5.32 -4.73
N ILE A 405 14.31 5.02 -3.62
CA ILE A 405 12.97 5.57 -3.36
C ILE A 405 13.02 7.10 -3.31
N ASP A 406 14.03 7.69 -2.65
CA ASP A 406 14.18 9.15 -2.58
C ASP A 406 14.31 9.78 -3.98
N VAL A 407 15.09 9.16 -4.86
CA VAL A 407 15.26 9.61 -6.25
C VAL A 407 13.98 9.43 -7.06
N ALA A 408 13.34 8.26 -6.96
CA ALA A 408 12.12 7.95 -7.71
C ALA A 408 10.96 8.86 -7.32
N VAL A 409 10.74 9.11 -6.01
CA VAL A 409 9.71 10.04 -5.54
C VAL A 409 9.99 11.47 -6.02
N ALA A 410 11.24 11.91 -6.01
CA ALA A 410 11.58 13.24 -6.54
C ALA A 410 11.22 13.36 -8.03
N LYS A 411 11.58 12.36 -8.86
CA LYS A 411 11.21 12.30 -10.27
C LYS A 411 9.69 12.26 -10.47
N MET A 412 8.96 11.47 -9.67
CA MET A 412 7.51 11.39 -9.69
C MET A 412 6.85 12.75 -9.41
N LEU A 413 7.30 13.46 -8.37
CA LEU A 413 6.77 14.77 -8.03
C LEU A 413 7.14 15.84 -9.05
N ASP A 414 8.27 15.72 -9.74
CA ASP A 414 8.68 16.62 -10.84
C ASP A 414 7.79 16.48 -12.10
N ARG A 415 6.99 15.40 -12.23
CA ARG A 415 5.99 15.23 -13.31
C ARG A 415 4.74 16.08 -13.11
N ILE A 416 4.50 16.61 -11.92
CA ILE A 416 3.31 17.43 -11.64
C ILE A 416 3.39 18.74 -12.40
N ARG A 417 2.47 18.95 -13.31
CA ARG A 417 2.38 20.17 -14.14
C ARG A 417 2.11 21.41 -13.29
N PRO A 418 2.37 22.61 -13.79
CA PRO A 418 2.02 23.85 -13.08
C PRO A 418 0.54 23.95 -12.68
N THR A 419 -0.35 23.31 -13.41
CA THR A 419 -1.80 23.23 -13.12
C THR A 419 -2.12 22.35 -11.91
N GLY A 420 -1.19 21.55 -11.39
CA GLY A 420 -1.42 20.56 -10.35
C GLY A 420 -1.83 19.18 -10.88
N ILE A 421 -1.99 19.02 -12.19
CA ILE A 421 -2.31 17.76 -12.85
C ILE A 421 -1.01 17.03 -13.23
N VAL A 422 -1.00 15.70 -13.10
CA VAL A 422 0.13 14.87 -13.54
C VAL A 422 -0.11 14.40 -14.98
N GLU A 423 -1.05 13.50 -15.18
CA GLU A 423 -1.36 12.89 -16.47
C GLU A 423 -2.84 13.04 -16.88
N ASP A 424 -3.68 13.57 -15.98
CA ASP A 424 -5.07 13.89 -16.25
C ASP A 424 -6.02 12.68 -16.31
N TRP A 425 -5.75 11.68 -15.48
CA TRP A 425 -6.54 10.47 -15.29
C TRP A 425 -6.39 9.96 -13.85
N HIS A 426 -7.02 8.83 -13.49
CA HIS A 426 -7.01 8.30 -12.12
C HIS A 426 -5.60 8.04 -11.55
N GLY A 427 -4.60 7.75 -12.39
CA GLY A 427 -3.20 7.59 -11.98
C GLY A 427 -2.63 8.81 -11.23
N ASP A 428 -3.23 10.01 -11.39
CA ASP A 428 -2.88 11.17 -10.57
C ASP A 428 -3.16 10.92 -9.07
N GLY A 429 -4.18 10.11 -8.76
CA GLY A 429 -4.46 9.67 -7.39
C GLY A 429 -3.40 8.71 -6.85
N ASN A 430 -2.87 7.83 -7.68
CA ASN A 430 -1.78 6.93 -7.28
C ASN A 430 -0.50 7.72 -6.93
N VAL A 431 -0.25 8.86 -7.59
CA VAL A 431 0.81 9.78 -7.18
C VAL A 431 0.56 10.34 -5.78
N ILE A 432 -0.68 10.74 -5.44
CA ILE A 432 -1.04 11.18 -4.08
C ILE A 432 -0.80 10.04 -3.07
N ARG A 433 -1.28 8.82 -3.34
CA ARG A 433 -1.09 7.64 -2.49
C ARG A 433 0.39 7.44 -2.15
N THR A 434 1.21 7.32 -3.18
CA THR A 434 2.64 7.05 -3.04
C THR A 434 3.38 8.19 -2.34
N ALA A 435 3.02 9.46 -2.63
CA ALA A 435 3.56 10.62 -1.94
C ALA A 435 3.23 10.61 -0.44
N LEU A 436 2.00 10.26 -0.05
CA LEU A 436 1.60 10.17 1.36
C LEU A 436 2.25 8.97 2.08
N MET A 437 2.41 7.81 1.42
CA MET A 437 3.19 6.69 1.96
C MET A 437 4.64 7.07 2.20
N TYR A 438 5.24 7.83 1.29
CA TYR A 438 6.57 8.41 1.45
C TYR A 438 6.64 9.38 2.63
N VAL A 439 5.64 10.25 2.83
CA VAL A 439 5.51 11.12 4.00
C VAL A 439 5.55 10.30 5.29
N MET A 440 4.74 9.25 5.37
CA MET A 440 4.69 8.37 6.54
C MET A 440 6.05 7.72 6.84
N TRP A 441 6.80 7.33 5.81
CA TRP A 441 8.16 6.85 6.00
C TRP A 441 9.10 7.94 6.52
N LYS A 442 9.11 9.12 5.89
CA LYS A 442 10.04 10.22 6.23
C LYS A 442 9.76 10.83 7.61
N SER A 443 8.52 10.80 8.06
CA SER A 443 8.12 11.26 9.39
C SER A 443 8.02 10.12 10.42
N GLN A 444 8.34 8.88 10.03
CA GLN A 444 8.16 7.69 10.88
C GLN A 444 6.73 7.60 11.47
N GLY A 445 5.72 7.91 10.65
CA GLY A 445 4.32 7.88 11.04
C GLY A 445 3.81 9.09 11.82
N ALA A 446 4.68 9.96 12.30
CA ALA A 446 4.25 11.16 13.03
C ALA A 446 3.69 12.24 12.10
N ARG A 447 2.78 13.06 12.62
CA ARG A 447 2.16 14.16 11.88
C ARG A 447 1.94 15.40 12.75
N LEU A 448 1.90 16.57 12.10
CA LEU A 448 1.57 17.85 12.71
C LEU A 448 0.06 18.12 12.60
N GLU A 449 -0.58 18.54 13.67
CA GLU A 449 -1.98 19.01 13.65
C GLU A 449 -2.11 20.36 14.39
N PRO A 450 -2.54 21.45 13.71
CA PRO A 450 -2.78 21.51 12.25
C PRO A 450 -1.49 21.41 11.44
N TRP A 451 -1.58 20.88 10.21
CA TRP A 451 -0.46 20.91 9.26
C TRP A 451 -0.23 22.33 8.74
N ASP A 452 1.02 22.74 8.58
CA ASP A 452 1.44 23.99 7.93
C ASP A 452 2.64 23.67 7.01
N ALA A 453 2.57 24.13 5.76
CA ALA A 453 3.61 23.93 4.77
C ALA A 453 4.97 24.60 5.12
N ARG A 454 4.99 25.47 6.11
CA ARG A 454 6.19 26.15 6.63
C ARG A 454 6.75 25.49 7.88
N VAL A 455 6.24 24.29 8.23
CA VAL A 455 6.74 23.51 9.38
C VAL A 455 7.06 22.10 8.90
N HIS A 456 8.31 21.72 9.01
CA HIS A 456 8.85 20.50 8.43
C HIS A 456 9.10 19.48 9.54
N LEU A 457 8.44 18.33 9.47
CA LEU A 457 8.60 17.22 10.39
C LEU A 457 9.25 16.05 9.67
N GLY A 458 10.44 15.67 10.11
CA GLY A 458 11.10 14.45 9.67
C GLY A 458 11.62 13.65 10.86
N ALA A 459 11.93 12.38 10.61
CA ALA A 459 12.36 11.51 11.69
C ALA A 459 13.39 10.46 11.25
N SER A 460 14.09 9.94 12.24
CA SER A 460 14.94 8.75 12.10
C SER A 460 14.60 7.75 13.18
N ARG A 461 14.71 6.46 12.86
CA ARG A 461 14.44 5.35 13.78
C ARG A 461 15.72 4.57 14.05
N ASP A 462 15.90 4.16 15.30
CA ASP A 462 16.92 3.21 15.73
C ASP A 462 16.27 2.18 16.66
N GLY A 463 16.06 0.98 16.14
CA GLY A 463 15.37 -0.09 16.85
C GLY A 463 13.97 0.33 17.34
N ARG A 464 13.80 0.45 18.65
CA ARG A 464 12.55 0.83 19.32
C ARG A 464 12.49 2.30 19.72
N SER A 465 13.44 3.09 19.27
CA SER A 465 13.51 4.52 19.53
C SER A 465 13.39 5.28 18.23
N ALA A 466 12.82 6.48 18.30
CA ALA A 466 12.77 7.41 17.19
C ALA A 466 13.14 8.82 17.63
N SER A 467 13.84 9.54 16.74
CA SER A 467 14.17 10.95 16.88
C SER A 467 13.46 11.74 15.80
N PHE A 468 12.68 12.73 16.21
CA PHE A 468 11.92 13.61 15.34
C PHE A 468 12.58 15.00 15.33
N ALA A 469 12.74 15.58 14.15
CA ALA A 469 13.23 16.94 13.95
C ALA A 469 12.12 17.78 13.34
N ILE A 470 11.83 18.93 13.96
CA ILE A 470 10.82 19.87 13.49
C ILE A 470 11.49 21.20 13.25
N GLU A 471 11.39 21.74 12.03
CA GLU A 471 11.88 23.07 11.65
C GLU A 471 10.68 23.96 11.33
N ALA A 472 10.60 25.15 11.95
CA ALA A 472 9.52 26.11 11.76
C ALA A 472 10.03 27.35 11.04
N GLU A 473 9.57 27.60 9.81
CA GLU A 473 9.84 28.84 9.06
C GLU A 473 8.88 29.98 9.48
N ALA A 474 7.78 29.63 10.15
CA ALA A 474 6.79 30.56 10.69
C ALA A 474 6.36 30.13 12.09
N PRO A 475 5.80 31.04 12.93
CA PRO A 475 5.24 30.65 14.21
C PRO A 475 4.16 29.58 14.04
N TRP A 476 4.21 28.54 14.86
CA TRP A 476 3.26 27.43 14.83
C TRP A 476 2.91 26.96 16.24
N THR A 477 1.65 26.64 16.45
CA THR A 477 1.14 26.03 17.68
C THR A 477 0.19 24.92 17.33
N GLY A 478 0.41 23.73 17.91
CA GLY A 478 -0.37 22.55 17.63
C GLY A 478 0.09 21.35 18.42
N VAL A 479 -0.14 20.17 17.87
CA VAL A 479 0.30 18.91 18.46
C VAL A 479 1.07 18.07 17.44
N VAL A 480 2.05 17.31 17.94
CA VAL A 480 2.71 16.23 17.19
C VAL A 480 2.04 14.93 17.57
N ARG A 481 1.32 14.30 16.63
CA ARG A 481 0.68 12.99 16.82
C ARG A 481 1.57 11.88 16.33
N PHE A 482 1.67 10.82 17.12
CA PHE A 482 2.40 9.61 16.78
C PHE A 482 1.45 8.54 16.23
N ASP A 483 1.98 7.65 15.40
CA ASP A 483 1.22 6.54 14.84
C ASP A 483 1.00 5.43 15.87
N GLN A 484 -0.01 4.61 15.64
CA GLN A 484 -0.36 3.45 16.46
C GLN A 484 -0.31 2.18 15.62
N PRO A 485 -0.27 0.96 16.21
CA PRO A 485 -0.34 -0.29 15.47
C PRO A 485 -1.72 -0.45 14.79
N ARG A 486 -1.90 0.16 13.64
CA ARG A 486 -3.18 0.27 12.92
C ARG A 486 -3.70 -1.08 12.44
N HIS A 487 -2.80 -2.01 12.06
CA HIS A 487 -3.18 -3.39 11.74
C HIS A 487 -3.94 -4.04 12.90
N ARG A 488 -3.53 -3.81 14.15
CA ARG A 488 -4.18 -4.34 15.36
C ARG A 488 -5.36 -3.47 15.78
N ASP A 489 -5.16 -2.15 15.87
CA ASP A 489 -6.11 -1.25 16.54
C ASP A 489 -7.29 -0.89 15.63
N PHE A 490 -7.11 -0.90 14.30
CA PHE A 490 -8.16 -0.59 13.33
C PHE A 490 -8.69 -1.82 12.58
N LEU A 491 -7.80 -2.72 12.16
CA LEU A 491 -8.20 -3.90 11.38
C LEU A 491 -8.31 -5.17 12.22
N HIS A 492 -7.86 -5.16 13.48
CA HIS A 492 -7.81 -6.32 14.38
C HIS A 492 -7.09 -7.53 13.80
N LEU A 493 -6.12 -7.30 12.90
CA LEU A 493 -5.34 -8.36 12.30
C LEU A 493 -4.47 -9.07 13.35
N PRO A 494 -4.37 -10.40 13.32
CA PRO A 494 -3.59 -11.17 14.28
C PRO A 494 -2.08 -11.01 14.13
N ILE A 495 -1.62 -10.68 12.93
CA ILE A 495 -0.21 -10.40 12.59
C ILE A 495 -0.17 -9.28 11.56
N ASN A 496 0.93 -8.51 11.55
CA ASN A 496 1.14 -7.46 10.55
C ASN A 496 1.88 -8.03 9.33
N TYR A 497 1.18 -8.81 8.48
CA TYR A 497 1.71 -9.30 7.22
C TYR A 497 1.68 -8.21 6.13
N PRO A 498 2.58 -8.24 5.12
CA PRO A 498 2.53 -7.30 4.02
C PRO A 498 1.29 -7.56 3.15
N ARG A 499 0.61 -6.50 2.76
CA ARG A 499 -0.67 -6.50 2.06
C ARG A 499 -0.61 -5.59 0.83
N LEU A 500 -1.43 -5.87 -0.17
CA LEU A 500 -1.65 -4.89 -1.23
C LEU A 500 -2.35 -3.65 -0.65
N ASN A 501 -1.93 -2.49 -1.09
CA ASN A 501 -2.44 -1.19 -0.65
C ASN A 501 -2.38 -0.98 0.87
N GLU A 502 -1.43 -1.62 1.57
CA GLU A 502 -1.21 -1.34 2.99
C GLU A 502 -0.57 0.03 3.19
N TRP A 503 -0.81 0.59 4.35
CA TRP A 503 -0.06 1.74 4.84
C TRP A 503 0.99 1.25 5.84
N PRO A 504 2.29 1.13 5.45
CA PRO A 504 3.30 0.58 6.33
C PRO A 504 3.41 1.35 7.65
N GLU A 505 3.52 0.59 8.75
CA GLU A 505 3.72 1.13 10.09
C GLU A 505 5.20 1.28 10.36
N TRP A 506 5.67 2.52 10.51
CA TRP A 506 7.10 2.80 10.69
C TRP A 506 7.51 2.83 12.16
N PHE A 507 7.09 3.84 12.90
CA PHE A 507 7.24 3.91 14.35
C PHE A 507 5.87 4.07 14.99
N THR A 508 5.45 3.08 15.74
CA THR A 508 4.14 3.07 16.39
C THR A 508 4.28 3.05 17.91
N VAL A 509 3.31 3.62 18.59
CA VAL A 509 3.22 3.60 20.04
C VAL A 509 1.97 2.86 20.50
N ASP A 510 2.14 1.93 21.43
CA ASP A 510 1.05 1.18 22.07
C ASP A 510 0.39 2.04 23.13
N HIS A 511 -0.94 2.11 23.14
CA HIS A 511 -1.73 2.98 24.03
C HIS A 511 -1.37 2.82 25.52
N ASP A 512 -1.22 1.59 25.99
CA ASP A 512 -1.02 1.26 27.41
C ASP A 512 0.48 1.20 27.81
N ARG A 513 1.38 1.44 26.85
CA ARG A 513 2.80 1.36 27.08
C ARG A 513 3.39 2.71 27.48
N ARG A 514 4.40 2.72 28.33
CA ARG A 514 5.14 3.92 28.72
C ARG A 514 6.33 4.14 27.79
N TYR A 515 6.51 5.40 27.40
CA TYR A 515 7.61 5.87 26.56
C TYR A 515 8.33 6.98 27.30
N ARG A 516 9.67 6.97 27.23
CA ARG A 516 10.50 8.07 27.70
C ARG A 516 10.64 9.11 26.59
N VAL A 517 10.07 10.29 26.81
CA VAL A 517 10.00 11.37 25.84
C VAL A 517 10.86 12.53 26.28
N ARG A 518 11.76 12.99 25.40
CA ARG A 518 12.57 14.21 25.60
C ARG A 518 12.19 15.22 24.52
N ILE A 519 11.89 16.46 24.92
CA ILE A 519 11.60 17.58 24.03
C ILE A 519 12.74 18.60 24.19
N GLY A 520 13.48 18.86 23.12
CA GLY A 520 14.68 19.72 23.14
C GLY A 520 15.71 19.24 24.16
N ASP A 521 16.19 20.15 24.96
CA ASP A 521 17.21 19.89 26.02
C ASP A 521 16.57 19.59 27.39
N ALA A 522 15.23 19.50 27.47
CA ALA A 522 14.54 19.21 28.72
C ALA A 522 14.86 17.78 29.23
N ALA A 523 14.72 17.58 30.54
CA ALA A 523 14.84 16.25 31.12
C ALA A 523 13.75 15.32 30.51
N PRO A 524 14.08 14.05 30.23
CA PRO A 524 13.08 13.10 29.71
C PRO A 524 11.94 12.88 30.71
N VAL A 525 10.73 12.80 30.18
CA VAL A 525 9.50 12.55 30.94
C VAL A 525 8.83 11.29 30.43
N ASP A 526 8.28 10.48 31.34
CA ASP A 526 7.50 9.30 30.96
C ASP A 526 6.10 9.72 30.50
N ARG A 527 5.66 9.18 29.35
CA ARG A 527 4.35 9.38 28.75
C ARG A 527 3.71 8.06 28.40
N LEU A 528 2.38 7.97 28.51
CA LEU A 528 1.63 6.83 27.94
C LEU A 528 1.55 6.96 26.41
N GLY A 529 1.55 5.83 25.71
CA GLY A 529 1.35 5.84 24.26
C GLY A 529 0.03 6.50 23.85
N ALA A 530 -1.03 6.35 24.64
CA ALA A 530 -2.29 7.05 24.43
C ALA A 530 -2.13 8.58 24.39
N GLU A 531 -1.27 9.18 25.26
CA GLU A 531 -0.98 10.62 25.24
C GLU A 531 -0.25 11.00 23.94
N LEU A 532 0.66 10.14 23.45
CA LEU A 532 1.40 10.35 22.21
C LEU A 532 0.50 10.27 20.97
N VAL A 533 -0.43 9.33 20.95
CA VAL A 533 -1.46 9.22 19.88
C VAL A 533 -2.41 10.42 19.91
N GLN A 534 -2.81 10.90 21.11
CA GLN A 534 -3.60 12.12 21.24
C GLN A 534 -2.83 13.37 20.82
N GLY A 535 -1.52 13.36 20.95
CA GLY A 535 -0.59 14.37 20.48
C GLY A 535 0.11 15.16 21.57
N LEU A 536 1.41 15.38 21.37
CA LEU A 536 2.23 16.22 22.24
C LEU A 536 2.04 17.69 21.87
N PRO A 537 1.58 18.56 22.77
CA PRO A 537 1.44 19.99 22.50
C PRO A 537 2.82 20.63 22.32
N LEU A 538 2.92 21.52 21.33
CA LEU A 538 4.16 22.21 20.99
C LEU A 538 3.85 23.62 20.46
N SER A 539 4.69 24.60 20.81
CA SER A 539 4.68 25.95 20.24
C SER A 539 6.08 26.32 19.77
N LEU A 540 6.18 26.78 18.55
CA LEU A 540 7.43 27.13 17.87
C LEU A 540 7.36 28.58 17.36
N LYS A 541 8.49 29.29 17.41
CA LYS A 541 8.67 30.59 16.76
C LYS A 541 9.24 30.38 15.36
N ALA A 542 9.15 31.38 14.50
CA ALA A 542 9.87 31.37 13.24
C ALA A 542 11.39 31.23 13.48
N GLY A 543 12.01 30.30 12.76
CA GLY A 543 13.42 29.95 12.87
C GLY A 543 13.73 28.88 13.93
N ASP A 544 12.76 28.45 14.71
CA ASP A 544 12.98 27.41 15.71
C ASP A 544 13.24 26.04 15.06
N THR A 545 14.14 25.28 15.69
CA THR A 545 14.35 23.86 15.44
C THR A 545 14.12 23.10 16.73
N MET A 546 13.18 22.17 16.73
CA MET A 546 12.84 21.34 17.88
C MET A 546 13.19 19.87 17.62
N ARG A 547 13.72 19.19 18.64
CA ARG A 547 13.93 17.75 18.65
C ARG A 547 12.99 17.08 19.64
N ILE A 548 12.42 15.95 19.24
CA ILE A 548 11.67 15.07 20.14
C ILE A 548 12.29 13.68 20.03
N ASP A 549 12.78 13.14 21.15
CA ASP A 549 13.25 11.75 21.23
C ASP A 549 12.20 10.93 21.96
N VAL A 550 11.83 9.81 21.37
CA VAL A 550 10.87 8.85 21.96
C VAL A 550 11.54 7.49 22.03
N ALA A 551 11.69 6.97 23.23
CA ALA A 551 12.28 5.67 23.49
C ALA A 551 11.31 4.80 24.29
N ASP A 552 11.37 3.49 24.06
CA ASP A 552 10.61 2.52 24.84
C ASP A 552 11.00 2.60 26.34
N GLY A 553 10.04 2.77 27.20
CA GLY A 553 10.24 2.91 28.65
C GLY A 553 10.58 1.61 29.40
N GLY A 554 10.78 0.50 28.70
CA GLY A 554 11.32 -0.75 29.28
C GLY A 554 10.30 -1.72 29.85
N ASN A 555 9.02 -1.62 29.52
CA ASN A 555 8.05 -2.69 29.76
C ASN A 555 8.27 -3.83 28.76
N ALA A 556 8.08 -5.09 29.21
CA ALA A 556 8.46 -6.32 28.54
C ALA A 556 8.22 -6.36 27.01
N PRO A 557 9.07 -7.08 26.25
CA PRO A 557 9.05 -7.03 24.81
C PRO A 557 7.70 -7.49 24.26
N TYR A 558 7.14 -6.72 23.33
CA TYR A 558 6.21 -7.27 22.36
C TYR A 558 6.95 -8.41 21.64
N GLY A 559 6.57 -9.64 21.95
CA GLY A 559 7.12 -10.78 21.27
C GLY A 559 6.82 -10.63 19.79
N VAL A 560 7.85 -10.56 18.96
CA VAL A 560 7.76 -11.21 17.66
C VAL A 560 7.28 -12.61 18.01
N PRO A 561 6.13 -13.08 17.52
CA PRO A 561 5.72 -14.45 17.78
C PRO A 561 6.90 -15.31 17.39
N ALA A 562 7.41 -16.12 18.34
CA ALA A 562 8.38 -17.14 18.00
C ALA A 562 7.74 -17.95 16.88
N ALA A 563 8.52 -18.23 15.83
CA ALA A 563 8.08 -19.12 14.78
C ALA A 563 7.43 -20.35 15.42
N PRO A 564 6.25 -20.79 15.01
CA PRO A 564 5.61 -21.95 15.58
C PRO A 564 6.59 -23.12 15.50
N ARG A 565 6.88 -23.75 16.66
CA ARG A 565 7.72 -24.95 16.76
C ARG A 565 7.05 -26.13 16.08
#